data_fbb70199bf00af9a14e59b03b0fb73db
#
_entry.id   fbb70199bf00af9a14e59b03b0fb73db
#
_cell.length_a   1.000
_cell.length_b   1.000
_cell.length_c   1.000
_cell.angle_alpha   90.00
_cell.angle_beta   90.00
_cell.angle_gamma   90.00
#
_symmetry.space_group_name_H-M   'P 1'
#
loop_
_entity.id
_entity.type
_entity.pdbx_description
1 polymer ?
#
loop_
_entity_poly.entity_id
_entity_poly.type
_entity_poly.pdbx_seq_one_letter_code
_entity_poly.pdbx_strand_id
1 'polypeptide(L)'
;MIKKIKPPVPEEKPLRVIWPQDFYYYSYNGDPYYSLSLPKDFGTDTLAGLPAAGPMLMRAQSNTVLMTFAATENDPVKNRIFSEALKNRSEIPLPPLGPNEEYEYIPAPRYTYNTDPAPLELPKQITNVKIVDAGSGRTAENLIVQYLYLSCTADGQHCMAVLTHSERNQKAFDGLFVFPYAEKQNYIPLVTFTAQSLRVRK
;
A
#
# COMPACT_ATOMS: atom_id res chain seq x y z
N MET A 1 -7.90 -5.75 43.63
CA MET A 1 -7.51 -4.53 42.89
C MET A 1 -7.27 -4.93 41.44
N ILE A 2 -8.12 -4.50 40.55
CA ILE A 2 -8.00 -4.89 39.11
C ILE A 2 -6.83 -4.11 38.50
N LYS A 3 -5.87 -4.84 38.00
CA LYS A 3 -4.70 -4.25 37.35
C LYS A 3 -4.96 -4.11 35.85
N LYS A 4 -5.04 -2.87 35.38
CA LYS A 4 -5.23 -2.59 33.95
C LYS A 4 -3.89 -2.65 33.22
N ILE A 5 -3.82 -3.48 32.20
CA ILE A 5 -2.63 -3.57 31.33
C ILE A 5 -2.96 -2.85 30.01
N LYS A 6 -2.19 -1.81 29.72
CA LYS A 6 -2.15 -1.24 28.39
C LYS A 6 -1.46 -2.23 27.45
N PRO A 7 -2.06 -2.60 26.31
CA PRO A 7 -1.33 -3.30 25.29
C PRO A 7 -0.08 -2.49 24.95
N PRO A 8 1.07 -3.13 24.67
CA PRO A 8 2.28 -2.42 24.31
C PRO A 8 2.00 -1.58 23.05
N VAL A 9 1.82 -0.29 23.27
CA VAL A 9 1.83 0.68 22.19
C VAL A 9 3.28 0.72 21.72
N PRO A 10 3.59 0.45 20.44
CA PRO A 10 4.90 0.75 19.95
C PRO A 10 5.18 2.22 20.28
N GLU A 11 6.32 2.52 20.89
CA GLU A 11 6.80 3.90 21.05
C GLU A 11 7.16 4.46 19.66
N GLU A 12 6.18 4.59 18.81
CA GLU A 12 6.31 5.36 17.58
C GLU A 12 6.22 6.81 18.01
N LYS A 13 7.33 7.54 17.86
CA LYS A 13 7.31 9.00 17.92
C LYS A 13 6.14 9.45 17.05
N PRO A 14 5.28 10.37 17.52
CA PRO A 14 4.17 10.86 16.72
C PRO A 14 4.73 11.44 15.43
N LEU A 15 4.71 10.63 14.38
CA LEU A 15 5.04 11.09 13.04
C LEU A 15 3.94 12.08 12.66
N ARG A 16 4.32 13.21 12.12
CA ARG A 16 3.35 14.17 11.57
C ARG A 16 2.55 13.44 10.49
N VAL A 17 1.29 13.17 10.77
CA VAL A 17 0.39 12.58 9.79
C VAL A 17 0.17 13.62 8.69
N ILE A 18 0.63 13.32 7.50
CA ILE A 18 0.39 14.16 6.32
C ILE A 18 -0.94 13.70 5.72
N TRP A 19 -1.97 14.53 5.89
CA TRP A 19 -3.27 14.25 5.32
C TRP A 19 -3.30 14.56 3.81
N PRO A 20 -4.09 13.85 3.01
CA PRO A 20 -4.21 14.14 1.58
C PRO A 20 -4.56 15.59 1.24
N GLN A 21 -5.30 16.29 2.10
CA GLN A 21 -5.62 17.72 1.94
C GLN A 21 -4.42 18.66 2.10
N ASP A 22 -3.33 18.20 2.73
CA ASP A 22 -2.10 18.97 2.88
C ASP A 22 -1.26 18.96 1.60
N PHE A 23 -1.66 18.15 0.61
CA PHE A 23 -1.02 18.06 -0.68
C PHE A 23 -1.85 18.75 -1.76
N TYR A 24 -1.17 19.48 -2.62
CA TYR A 24 -1.76 19.89 -3.87
C TYR A 24 -1.64 18.76 -4.89
N TYR A 25 -2.75 18.41 -5.51
CA TYR A 25 -2.79 17.32 -6.49
C TYR A 25 -2.92 17.89 -7.90
N TYR A 26 -2.33 17.17 -8.86
CA TYR A 26 -2.58 17.39 -10.27
C TYR A 26 -3.12 16.11 -10.92
N SER A 27 -3.87 16.26 -12.00
CA SER A 27 -4.41 15.13 -12.74
C SER A 27 -3.38 14.63 -13.74
N TYR A 28 -2.95 13.37 -13.60
CA TYR A 28 -2.17 12.69 -14.61
C TYR A 28 -3.10 12.12 -15.67
N ASN A 29 -2.89 12.51 -16.93
CA ASN A 29 -3.70 12.10 -18.09
C ASN A 29 -2.83 11.54 -19.22
N GLY A 30 -1.60 11.14 -18.95
CA GLY A 30 -0.64 10.65 -19.93
C GLY A 30 -0.96 9.28 -20.51
N ASP A 31 -1.83 8.50 -19.87
CA ASP A 31 -2.23 7.19 -20.35
C ASP A 31 -3.63 7.24 -21.00
N PRO A 32 -3.88 6.55 -22.14
CA PRO A 32 -5.18 6.54 -22.80
C PRO A 32 -6.26 5.80 -21.99
N TYR A 33 -5.90 4.94 -21.06
CA TYR A 33 -6.84 4.08 -20.34
C TYR A 33 -7.27 4.60 -18.98
N TYR A 34 -6.49 5.49 -18.36
CA TYR A 34 -6.79 5.98 -17.02
C TYR A 34 -6.29 7.40 -16.74
N SER A 35 -6.75 7.96 -15.63
CA SER A 35 -6.19 9.16 -15.00
C SER A 35 -6.09 8.95 -13.48
N LEU A 36 -5.15 9.65 -12.85
CA LEU A 36 -4.90 9.65 -11.41
C LEU A 36 -4.72 11.07 -10.89
N SER A 37 -4.97 11.28 -9.60
CA SER A 37 -4.52 12.47 -8.88
C SER A 37 -3.17 12.20 -8.23
N LEU A 38 -2.18 13.03 -8.52
CA LEU A 38 -0.82 12.95 -8.02
C LEU A 38 -0.46 14.15 -7.18
N PRO A 39 0.32 14.01 -6.10
CA PRO A 39 0.85 15.14 -5.36
C PRO A 39 1.72 16.02 -6.25
N LYS A 40 1.61 17.35 -6.13
CA LYS A 40 2.39 18.29 -6.95
C LYS A 40 3.90 18.24 -6.71
N ASP A 41 4.30 17.85 -5.52
CA ASP A 41 5.71 17.75 -5.14
C ASP A 41 6.40 16.50 -5.70
N PHE A 42 5.65 15.68 -6.45
CA PHE A 42 6.17 14.51 -7.12
C PHE A 42 6.38 14.80 -8.60
N GLY A 43 7.63 14.77 -9.03
CA GLY A 43 7.97 14.78 -10.46
C GLY A 43 7.64 13.43 -11.09
N THR A 44 7.24 13.45 -12.37
CA THR A 44 7.06 12.23 -13.16
C THR A 44 8.27 12.05 -14.06
N ASP A 45 9.13 11.09 -13.71
CA ASP A 45 10.25 10.68 -14.54
C ASP A 45 10.01 9.28 -15.11
N THR A 46 10.39 9.05 -16.34
CA THR A 46 10.47 7.71 -16.90
C THR A 46 11.76 7.05 -16.44
N LEU A 47 11.66 5.88 -15.79
CA LEU A 47 12.83 5.06 -15.51
C LEU A 47 13.39 4.50 -16.82
N ALA A 48 14.68 4.71 -17.05
CA ALA A 48 15.38 4.09 -18.17
C ALA A 48 15.25 2.55 -18.10
N GLY A 49 14.77 1.93 -19.18
CA GLY A 49 14.60 0.48 -19.26
C GLY A 49 13.24 -0.08 -18.86
N LEU A 50 12.29 0.76 -18.46
CA LEU A 50 10.91 0.34 -18.28
C LEU A 50 10.07 0.62 -19.54
N PRO A 51 9.05 -0.20 -19.85
CA PRO A 51 8.27 -0.04 -21.08
C PRO A 51 7.60 1.34 -21.14
N ALA A 52 7.55 1.92 -22.32
CA ALA A 52 6.99 3.27 -22.54
C ALA A 52 5.49 3.43 -22.21
N ALA A 53 4.76 2.33 -22.05
CA ALA A 53 3.34 2.33 -21.63
C ALA A 53 3.18 2.24 -20.11
N GLY A 54 4.21 2.51 -19.38
CA GLY A 54 4.31 1.99 -18.08
C GLY A 54 4.46 2.98 -16.98
N PRO A 55 5.37 2.72 -16.12
CA PRO A 55 5.37 3.16 -14.75
C PRO A 55 5.74 4.63 -14.61
N MET A 56 5.13 5.27 -13.65
CA MET A 56 5.55 6.58 -13.19
C MET A 56 6.50 6.43 -12.02
N LEU A 57 7.69 7.01 -12.15
CA LEU A 57 8.60 7.18 -11.02
C LEU A 57 8.34 8.55 -10.41
N MET A 58 8.11 8.57 -9.10
CA MET A 58 7.95 9.80 -8.34
C MET A 58 9.02 9.90 -7.27
N ARG A 59 9.59 11.08 -7.10
CA ARG A 59 10.54 11.37 -6.03
C ARG A 59 9.99 12.49 -5.15
N ALA A 60 9.89 12.25 -3.85
CA ALA A 60 9.70 13.32 -2.89
C ALA A 60 11.01 14.11 -2.72
N GLN A 61 10.94 15.40 -2.40
CA GLN A 61 12.11 16.28 -2.29
C GLN A 61 13.21 15.80 -1.32
N SER A 62 12.87 14.98 -0.33
CA SER A 62 13.82 14.51 0.69
C SER A 62 13.99 13.00 0.73
N ASN A 63 13.06 12.22 0.20
CA ASN A 63 13.05 10.76 0.26
C ASN A 63 12.68 10.20 -1.10
N THR A 64 13.36 9.14 -1.52
CA THR A 64 13.00 8.45 -2.74
C THR A 64 11.75 7.62 -2.48
N VAL A 65 10.63 8.09 -2.97
CA VAL A 65 9.41 7.29 -3.06
C VAL A 65 9.28 6.83 -4.49
N LEU A 66 9.35 5.52 -4.68
CA LEU A 66 9.07 4.92 -5.98
C LEU A 66 7.56 4.73 -6.08
N MET A 67 6.96 5.29 -7.10
CA MET A 67 5.61 4.94 -7.52
C MET A 67 5.66 4.53 -8.97
N THR A 68 5.09 3.37 -9.24
CA THR A 68 4.81 2.93 -10.61
C THR A 68 3.31 2.66 -10.70
N PHE A 69 2.70 3.01 -11.83
CA PHE A 69 1.31 2.73 -12.07
C PHE A 69 1.11 2.45 -13.56
N ALA A 70 0.41 1.37 -13.89
CA ALA A 70 0.22 0.95 -15.27
C ALA A 70 -1.15 0.31 -15.48
N ALA A 71 -1.69 0.48 -16.68
CA ALA A 71 -2.77 -0.34 -17.20
C ALA A 71 -2.15 -1.54 -17.91
N THR A 72 -2.50 -2.75 -17.48
CA THR A 72 -1.98 -4.02 -18.04
C THR A 72 -3.14 -4.92 -18.43
N GLU A 73 -2.86 -6.03 -19.09
CA GLU A 73 -3.83 -7.10 -19.27
C GLU A 73 -4.12 -7.77 -17.90
N ASN A 74 -5.33 -8.25 -17.73
CA ASN A 74 -5.72 -8.91 -16.49
C ASN A 74 -4.88 -10.17 -16.24
N ASP A 75 -4.30 -10.28 -15.04
CA ASP A 75 -3.48 -11.42 -14.62
C ASP A 75 -4.20 -12.21 -13.51
N PRO A 76 -4.75 -13.42 -13.83
CA PRO A 76 -5.44 -14.24 -12.85
C PRO A 76 -4.56 -14.67 -11.65
N VAL A 77 -3.24 -14.77 -11.84
CA VAL A 77 -2.32 -15.13 -10.75
C VAL A 77 -2.24 -14.00 -9.74
N LYS A 78 -2.04 -12.77 -10.22
CA LYS A 78 -2.01 -11.58 -9.39
C LYS A 78 -3.33 -11.40 -8.63
N ASN A 79 -4.46 -11.49 -9.34
CA ASN A 79 -5.80 -11.36 -8.73
C ASN A 79 -6.02 -12.37 -7.61
N ARG A 80 -5.56 -13.62 -7.81
CA ARG A 80 -5.63 -14.65 -6.79
C ARG A 80 -4.86 -14.26 -5.53
N ILE A 81 -3.64 -13.73 -5.67
CA ILE A 81 -2.81 -13.34 -4.51
C ILE A 81 -3.50 -12.26 -3.68
N PHE A 82 -4.07 -11.22 -4.30
CA PHE A 82 -4.82 -10.19 -3.57
C PHE A 82 -6.03 -10.77 -2.83
N SER A 83 -6.79 -11.66 -3.46
CA SER A 83 -7.96 -12.28 -2.83
C SER A 83 -7.59 -13.29 -1.75
N GLU A 84 -6.52 -14.06 -1.92
CA GLU A 84 -6.03 -15.03 -0.94
C GLU A 84 -5.43 -14.36 0.29
N ALA A 85 -4.72 -13.25 0.15
CA ALA A 85 -4.17 -12.52 1.28
C ALA A 85 -5.25 -12.09 2.29
N LEU A 86 -6.43 -11.72 1.81
CA LEU A 86 -7.56 -11.38 2.68
C LEU A 86 -8.20 -12.62 3.35
N LYS A 87 -8.16 -13.78 2.69
CA LYS A 87 -8.78 -15.01 3.17
C LYS A 87 -7.86 -15.84 4.08
N ASN A 88 -6.57 -15.89 3.76
CA ASN A 88 -5.58 -16.76 4.41
C ASN A 88 -4.81 -16.01 5.50
N ARG A 89 -5.51 -15.20 6.29
CA ARG A 89 -4.95 -14.49 7.43
C ARG A 89 -5.41 -15.14 8.73
N SER A 90 -4.51 -15.20 9.72
CA SER A 90 -4.80 -15.65 11.08
C SER A 90 -4.74 -14.46 12.03
N GLU A 91 -5.77 -14.31 12.86
CA GLU A 91 -5.76 -13.28 13.89
C GLU A 91 -4.67 -13.59 14.93
N ILE A 92 -3.91 -12.59 15.30
CA ILE A 92 -2.93 -12.68 16.37
C ILE A 92 -3.68 -12.50 17.69
N PRO A 93 -3.74 -13.54 18.55
CA PRO A 93 -4.47 -13.43 19.80
C PRO A 93 -3.87 -12.34 20.69
N LEU A 94 -4.72 -11.71 21.48
CA LEU A 94 -4.24 -10.81 22.51
C LEU A 94 -3.46 -11.61 23.56
N PRO A 95 -2.45 -11.00 24.20
CA PRO A 95 -1.74 -11.64 25.30
C PRO A 95 -2.71 -12.06 26.40
N PRO A 96 -2.53 -13.25 27.03
CA PRO A 96 -3.38 -13.65 28.12
C PRO A 96 -3.24 -12.68 29.29
N LEU A 97 -4.37 -12.36 29.93
CA LEU A 97 -4.41 -11.52 31.12
C LEU A 97 -4.24 -12.38 32.38
N GLY A 98 -3.64 -11.82 33.41
CA GLY A 98 -3.64 -12.39 34.75
C GLY A 98 -5.03 -12.34 35.39
N PRO A 99 -5.22 -13.06 36.52
CA PRO A 99 -6.54 -13.26 37.15
C PRO A 99 -7.24 -11.97 37.62
N ASN A 100 -6.53 -10.87 37.76
CA ASN A 100 -7.06 -9.57 38.18
C ASN A 100 -6.68 -8.45 37.20
N GLU A 101 -6.54 -8.78 35.92
CA GLU A 101 -6.12 -7.85 34.88
C GLU A 101 -7.20 -7.73 33.82
N GLU A 102 -7.36 -6.54 33.28
CA GLU A 102 -8.25 -6.26 32.15
C GLU A 102 -7.55 -5.33 31.15
N TYR A 103 -7.91 -5.41 29.89
CA TYR A 103 -7.43 -4.42 28.93
C TYR A 103 -8.12 -3.07 29.19
N GLU A 104 -7.33 -2.01 29.21
CA GLU A 104 -7.86 -0.65 29.30
C GLU A 104 -8.72 -0.30 28.07
N TYR A 105 -8.34 -0.87 26.92
CA TYR A 105 -9.13 -0.85 25.69
C TYR A 105 -8.83 -2.11 24.87
N ILE A 106 -9.77 -2.51 24.03
CA ILE A 106 -9.56 -3.62 23.12
C ILE A 106 -8.86 -3.07 21.86
N PRO A 107 -7.61 -3.47 21.60
CA PRO A 107 -6.91 -3.02 20.40
C PRO A 107 -7.55 -3.59 19.14
N ALA A 108 -7.35 -2.90 18.02
CA ALA A 108 -7.77 -3.42 16.72
C ALA A 108 -7.12 -4.80 16.43
N PRO A 109 -7.86 -5.73 15.83
CA PRO A 109 -7.32 -7.04 15.46
C PRO A 109 -6.07 -6.89 14.59
N ARG A 110 -5.04 -7.68 14.91
CA ARG A 110 -3.82 -7.81 14.10
C ARG A 110 -3.80 -9.19 13.46
N TYR A 111 -3.19 -9.29 12.28
CA TYR A 111 -3.18 -10.52 11.51
C TYR A 111 -1.77 -10.91 11.08
N THR A 112 -1.54 -12.21 11.01
CA THR A 112 -0.48 -12.83 10.21
C THR A 112 -1.05 -13.24 8.87
N TYR A 113 -0.29 -13.00 7.80
CA TYR A 113 -0.68 -13.31 6.43
C TYR A 113 0.16 -14.49 5.95
N ASN A 114 -0.51 -15.58 5.53
CA ASN A 114 0.13 -16.83 5.12
C ASN A 114 0.21 -17.01 3.60
N THR A 115 -0.18 -15.98 2.84
CA THR A 115 -0.09 -16.00 1.39
C THR A 115 1.35 -15.69 0.96
N ASP A 116 1.91 -16.50 0.07
CA ASP A 116 3.23 -16.29 -0.50
C ASP A 116 3.19 -15.13 -1.51
N PRO A 117 3.98 -14.05 -1.33
CA PRO A 117 4.06 -12.96 -2.28
C PRO A 117 4.98 -13.25 -3.48
N ALA A 118 5.71 -14.35 -3.52
CA ALA A 118 6.70 -14.63 -4.56
C ALA A 118 6.17 -14.55 -6.01
N PRO A 119 4.90 -14.93 -6.30
CA PRO A 119 4.37 -14.78 -7.65
C PRO A 119 4.06 -13.32 -8.07
N LEU A 120 4.15 -12.34 -7.14
CA LEU A 120 4.06 -10.93 -7.49
C LEU A 120 5.40 -10.51 -8.11
N GLU A 121 5.48 -10.34 -9.39
CA GLU A 121 6.67 -9.92 -10.11
C GLU A 121 7.10 -8.50 -9.69
N LEU A 122 7.84 -8.42 -8.57
CA LEU A 122 8.36 -7.16 -8.04
C LEU A 122 9.72 -6.81 -8.69
N PRO A 123 10.07 -5.52 -8.76
CA PRO A 123 11.41 -5.11 -9.16
C PRO A 123 12.51 -5.83 -8.37
N LYS A 124 13.60 -6.22 -9.04
CA LYS A 124 14.70 -7.03 -8.45
C LYS A 124 15.37 -6.37 -7.23
N GLN A 125 15.27 -5.05 -7.13
CA GLN A 125 15.78 -4.27 -6.00
C GLN A 125 14.96 -4.47 -4.72
N ILE A 126 13.72 -5.00 -4.84
CA ILE A 126 12.84 -5.27 -3.72
C ILE A 126 13.03 -6.73 -3.31
N THR A 127 13.55 -6.93 -2.11
CA THR A 127 13.90 -8.24 -1.55
C THR A 127 13.29 -8.42 -0.15
N ASN A 128 13.40 -9.62 0.44
CA ASN A 128 12.88 -9.93 1.79
C ASN A 128 11.41 -9.55 1.98
N VAL A 129 10.60 -9.87 1.00
CA VAL A 129 9.19 -9.45 0.93
C VAL A 129 8.32 -10.29 1.86
N LYS A 130 7.49 -9.61 2.67
CA LYS A 130 6.50 -10.25 3.54
C LYS A 130 5.21 -9.42 3.55
N ILE A 131 4.06 -10.06 3.36
CA ILE A 131 2.76 -9.40 3.51
C ILE A 131 2.56 -9.07 5.00
N VAL A 132 2.28 -7.81 5.30
CA VAL A 132 2.05 -7.32 6.67
C VAL A 132 0.63 -6.80 6.86
N ASP A 133 -0.05 -6.42 5.77
CA ASP A 133 -1.46 -6.06 5.79
C ASP A 133 -2.09 -6.22 4.40
N ALA A 134 -3.42 -6.28 4.35
CA ALA A 134 -4.21 -6.34 3.13
C ALA A 134 -5.57 -5.67 3.35
N GLY A 135 -6.08 -5.01 2.33
CA GLY A 135 -7.35 -4.30 2.43
C GLY A 135 -7.99 -4.03 1.08
N SER A 136 -9.11 -3.34 1.11
CA SER A 136 -9.78 -2.86 -0.09
C SER A 136 -10.45 -1.52 0.16
N GLY A 137 -10.59 -0.74 -0.90
CA GLY A 137 -11.32 0.52 -0.91
C GLY A 137 -12.10 0.68 -2.22
N ARG A 138 -12.68 1.87 -2.44
CA ARG A 138 -13.41 2.18 -3.66
C ARG A 138 -13.04 3.54 -4.19
N THR A 139 -13.00 3.65 -5.51
CA THR A 139 -12.89 4.94 -6.20
C THR A 139 -14.24 5.67 -6.20
N ALA A 140 -14.23 6.94 -6.58
CA ALA A 140 -15.48 7.72 -6.79
C ALA A 140 -16.39 7.09 -7.86
N GLU A 141 -15.85 6.32 -8.79
CA GLU A 141 -16.60 5.56 -9.80
C GLU A 141 -17.04 4.16 -9.31
N ASN A 142 -16.92 3.91 -8.00
CA ASN A 142 -17.28 2.63 -7.36
C ASN A 142 -16.43 1.42 -7.82
N LEU A 143 -15.26 1.67 -8.41
CA LEU A 143 -14.31 0.62 -8.74
C LEU A 143 -13.62 0.14 -7.47
N ILE A 144 -13.52 -1.18 -7.28
CA ILE A 144 -12.80 -1.76 -6.14
C ILE A 144 -11.31 -1.61 -6.36
N VAL A 145 -10.62 -1.08 -5.36
CA VAL A 145 -9.16 -1.04 -5.26
C VAL A 145 -8.74 -1.98 -4.14
N GLN A 146 -7.97 -2.98 -4.47
CA GLN A 146 -7.37 -3.89 -3.49
C GLN A 146 -5.96 -3.43 -3.15
N TYR A 147 -5.54 -3.67 -1.91
CA TYR A 147 -4.23 -3.26 -1.39
C TYR A 147 -3.52 -4.46 -0.77
N LEU A 148 -2.24 -4.59 -1.06
CA LEU A 148 -1.30 -5.43 -0.30
C LEU A 148 -0.19 -4.54 0.24
N TYR A 149 0.01 -4.60 1.56
CA TYR A 149 1.09 -3.89 2.24
C TYR A 149 2.20 -4.89 2.54
N LEU A 150 3.38 -4.60 2.03
CA LEU A 150 4.54 -5.49 2.11
C LEU A 150 5.64 -4.80 2.92
N SER A 151 6.15 -5.49 3.94
CA SER A 151 7.47 -5.15 4.50
C SER A 151 8.53 -5.74 3.58
N CYS A 152 9.53 -4.95 3.21
CA CYS A 152 10.56 -5.36 2.27
C CYS A 152 11.88 -4.63 2.52
N THR A 153 12.92 -5.05 1.81
CA THR A 153 14.19 -4.32 1.69
C THR A 153 14.31 -3.78 0.28
N ALA A 154 14.51 -2.48 0.13
CA ALA A 154 14.79 -1.83 -1.15
C ALA A 154 16.08 -1.01 -1.02
N ASP A 155 17.04 -1.24 -1.91
CA ASP A 155 18.37 -0.60 -1.88
C ASP A 155 19.06 -0.66 -0.50
N GLY A 156 18.93 -1.79 0.19
CA GLY A 156 19.50 -2.03 1.52
C GLY A 156 18.74 -1.36 2.69
N GLN A 157 17.64 -0.66 2.42
CA GLN A 157 16.83 0.00 3.44
C GLN A 157 15.54 -0.78 3.74
N HIS A 158 15.09 -0.75 4.99
CA HIS A 158 13.80 -1.30 5.37
C HIS A 158 12.68 -0.40 4.84
N CYS A 159 11.88 -0.91 3.93
CA CYS A 159 10.82 -0.19 3.23
C CYS A 159 9.46 -0.88 3.41
N MET A 160 8.43 -0.11 3.16
CA MET A 160 7.10 -0.61 2.85
C MET A 160 6.86 -0.48 1.35
N ALA A 161 6.42 -1.57 0.74
CA ALA A 161 5.86 -1.54 -0.60
C ALA A 161 4.35 -1.74 -0.50
N VAL A 162 3.58 -0.88 -1.15
CA VAL A 162 2.13 -1.02 -1.26
C VAL A 162 1.79 -1.30 -2.72
N LEU A 163 1.22 -2.48 -2.95
CA LEU A 163 0.63 -2.79 -4.25
C LEU A 163 -0.85 -2.44 -4.22
N THR A 164 -1.32 -1.82 -5.30
CA THR A 164 -2.74 -1.57 -5.53
C THR A 164 -3.17 -2.27 -6.80
N HIS A 165 -4.38 -2.81 -6.79
CA HIS A 165 -4.93 -3.55 -7.91
C HIS A 165 -6.40 -3.20 -8.11
N SER A 166 -6.79 -2.99 -9.34
CA SER A 166 -8.18 -2.76 -9.75
C SER A 166 -8.41 -3.33 -11.13
N GLU A 167 -9.63 -3.79 -11.41
CA GLU A 167 -9.98 -4.37 -12.70
C GLU A 167 -11.19 -3.68 -13.31
N ARG A 168 -11.12 -3.39 -14.60
CA ARG A 168 -12.26 -2.92 -15.39
C ARG A 168 -12.02 -3.17 -16.89
N ASN A 169 -13.03 -3.63 -17.58
CA ASN A 169 -12.99 -3.83 -19.05
C ASN A 169 -11.82 -4.73 -19.49
N GLN A 170 -11.59 -5.84 -18.80
CA GLN A 170 -10.52 -6.82 -19.05
C GLN A 170 -9.09 -6.27 -18.86
N LYS A 171 -8.94 -5.08 -18.30
CA LYS A 171 -7.66 -4.51 -17.93
C LYS A 171 -7.50 -4.47 -16.41
N ALA A 172 -6.26 -4.67 -15.99
CA ALA A 172 -5.83 -4.41 -14.63
C ALA A 172 -5.17 -3.02 -14.56
N PHE A 173 -5.38 -2.35 -13.45
CA PHE A 173 -4.78 -1.07 -13.10
C PHE A 173 -3.98 -1.26 -11.84
N ASP A 174 -2.68 -1.40 -12.02
CA ASP A 174 -1.76 -1.80 -10.95
C ASP A 174 -0.84 -0.64 -10.55
N GLY A 175 -0.74 -0.42 -9.26
CA GLY A 175 0.20 0.52 -8.67
C GLY A 175 1.19 -0.18 -7.74
N LEU A 176 2.43 0.27 -7.74
CA LEU A 176 3.45 -0.08 -6.76
C LEU A 176 4.00 1.22 -6.16
N PHE A 177 3.95 1.32 -4.84
CA PHE A 177 4.48 2.44 -4.07
C PHE A 177 5.51 1.90 -3.10
N VAL A 178 6.71 2.46 -3.09
CA VAL A 178 7.78 2.04 -2.16
C VAL A 178 8.30 3.25 -1.41
N PHE A 179 8.36 3.15 -0.09
CA PHE A 179 8.81 4.24 0.79
C PHE A 179 9.43 3.68 2.08
N PRO A 180 10.21 4.49 2.82
CA PRO A 180 10.80 4.05 4.08
C PRO A 180 9.75 3.55 5.07
N TYR A 181 9.97 2.39 5.67
CA TYR A 181 9.01 1.77 6.59
C TYR A 181 8.68 2.65 7.79
N ALA A 182 9.67 3.39 8.30
CA ALA A 182 9.49 4.31 9.42
C ALA A 182 8.52 5.46 9.11
N GLU A 183 8.29 5.76 7.83
CA GLU A 183 7.41 6.86 7.37
C GLU A 183 6.04 6.37 6.88
N LYS A 184 5.70 5.10 7.12
CA LYS A 184 4.45 4.48 6.63
C LYS A 184 3.19 5.27 6.97
N GLN A 185 3.12 5.89 8.15
CA GLN A 185 1.97 6.68 8.58
C GLN A 185 1.75 7.94 7.73
N ASN A 186 2.83 8.49 7.17
CA ASN A 186 2.77 9.65 6.28
C ASN A 186 2.34 9.24 4.87
N TYR A 187 2.85 8.10 4.38
CA TYR A 187 2.65 7.71 2.98
C TYR A 187 1.42 6.86 2.72
N ILE A 188 0.96 6.03 3.67
CA ILE A 188 -0.25 5.21 3.48
C ILE A 188 -1.48 6.05 3.10
N PRO A 189 -1.81 7.18 3.77
CA PRO A 189 -2.93 8.02 3.37
C PRO A 189 -2.78 8.58 1.95
N LEU A 190 -1.56 8.95 1.57
CA LEU A 190 -1.25 9.46 0.23
C LEU A 190 -1.44 8.39 -0.85
N VAL A 191 -0.91 7.18 -0.63
CA VAL A 191 -1.09 6.03 -1.52
C VAL A 191 -2.57 5.71 -1.69
N THR A 192 -3.30 5.67 -0.57
CA THR A 192 -4.74 5.39 -0.56
C THR A 192 -5.52 6.42 -1.38
N PHE A 193 -5.25 7.71 -1.16
CA PHE A 193 -5.90 8.78 -1.92
C PHE A 193 -5.58 8.70 -3.41
N THR A 194 -4.30 8.53 -3.77
CA THR A 194 -3.88 8.41 -5.17
C THR A 194 -4.55 7.22 -5.85
N ALA A 195 -4.54 6.05 -5.23
CA ALA A 195 -5.15 4.85 -5.80
C ALA A 195 -6.68 4.97 -5.93
N GLN A 196 -7.35 5.58 -4.95
CA GLN A 196 -8.81 5.80 -5.01
C GLN A 196 -9.22 6.94 -5.96
N SER A 197 -8.28 7.77 -6.39
CA SER A 197 -8.51 8.80 -7.39
C SER A 197 -8.53 8.25 -8.82
N LEU A 198 -8.24 6.97 -9.01
CA LEU A 198 -8.26 6.28 -10.30
C LEU A 198 -9.60 6.49 -11.01
N ARG A 199 -9.53 6.96 -12.23
CA ARG A 199 -10.64 7.04 -13.17
C ARG A 199 -10.29 6.30 -14.44
N VAL A 200 -11.09 5.31 -14.79
CA VAL A 200 -10.88 4.49 -15.98
C VAL A 200 -11.62 5.14 -17.15
N ARG A 201 -10.90 5.38 -18.23
CA ARG A 201 -11.46 5.94 -19.45
C ARG A 201 -12.25 4.87 -20.21
N LYS A 202 -13.28 5.31 -20.88
CA LYS A 202 -14.14 4.43 -21.71
C LYS A 202 -13.47 4.12 -23.04
#